data_e76d4a03ab6e39c85afbf048ced32d66
#
_entry.id   e76d4a03ab6e39c85afbf048ced32d66
#
_cell.length_a   1.000
_cell.length_b   1.000
_cell.length_c   1.000
_cell.angle_alpha   90.00
_cell.angle_beta   90.00
_cell.angle_gamma   90.00
#
_symmetry.space_group_name_H-M   'P 1'
#
loop_
_entity.id
_entity.type
_entity.pdbx_description
1 polymer ?
#
loop_
_entity_poly.entity_id
_entity_poly.type
_entity_poly.pdbx_seq_one_letter_code
_entity_poly.pdbx_strand_id
1 'polypeptide(L)'
;MWKQWQTLMEALLQPTIPRNHWPTKTPPSFLIGTLSPTTGLDPRSTANLFLDATCIKEKIINNIDCFILKLETNPVIREAQREPNYEIIHNTIWGYFCQISGLMIQFEDSRLLSMRTKDDNEVFWETSMESVMEDYKYVDGVNIAHGGRTRVTVFRYGEHSANHNWEIEESWKIDEVDFNVWGLSAVHFMPPTDEK
;
A
#
# COMPACT_ATOMS: atom_id res chain seq x y z
N MET A 1 -5.34 13.30 -12.09
CA MET A 1 -5.03 11.94 -11.62
C MET A 1 -4.03 11.99 -10.46
N TRP A 2 -2.81 12.51 -10.64
CA TRP A 2 -1.82 12.73 -9.57
C TRP A 2 -2.36 13.58 -8.39
N LYS A 3 -3.11 14.66 -8.64
CA LYS A 3 -3.73 15.52 -7.61
C LYS A 3 -4.74 14.76 -6.73
N GLN A 4 -5.52 13.88 -7.30
CA GLN A 4 -6.50 13.06 -6.57
C GLN A 4 -5.80 12.07 -5.62
N TRP A 5 -4.68 11.53 -6.07
CA TRP A 5 -3.80 10.66 -5.27
C TRP A 5 -3.12 11.42 -4.14
N GLN A 6 -2.58 12.58 -4.45
CA GLN A 6 -1.93 13.44 -3.46
C GLN A 6 -2.92 13.92 -2.40
N THR A 7 -4.13 14.32 -2.78
CA THR A 7 -5.20 14.69 -1.84
C THR A 7 -5.66 13.49 -1.01
N LEU A 8 -5.77 12.30 -1.61
CA LEU A 8 -6.08 11.07 -0.90
C LEU A 8 -4.94 10.72 0.07
N MET A 9 -3.69 10.77 -0.38
CA MET A 9 -2.51 10.47 0.42
C MET A 9 -2.24 11.52 1.50
N GLU A 10 -2.46 12.81 1.24
CA GLU A 10 -2.38 13.86 2.26
C GLU A 10 -3.52 13.76 3.28
N ALA A 11 -4.73 13.45 2.85
CA ALA A 11 -5.84 13.12 3.76
C ALA A 11 -5.55 11.87 4.59
N LEU A 12 -4.74 10.95 4.05
CA LEU A 12 -4.38 9.68 4.66
C LEU A 12 -3.09 9.76 5.51
N LEU A 13 -2.20 10.74 5.24
CA LEU A 13 -0.90 10.91 5.92
C LEU A 13 -0.89 12.04 6.96
N GLN A 14 -1.98 12.83 7.10
CA GLN A 14 -2.01 13.92 8.07
C GLN A 14 -2.13 13.39 9.50
N PRO A 15 -1.09 13.54 10.35
CA PRO A 15 -1.15 13.17 11.76
C PRO A 15 -1.98 14.14 12.62
N THR A 16 -2.64 15.13 12.02
CA THR A 16 -3.22 16.29 12.72
C THR A 16 -4.73 16.47 12.54
N ILE A 17 -5.49 15.45 12.15
CA ILE A 17 -6.94 15.52 12.36
C ILE A 17 -7.18 15.25 13.84
N PRO A 18 -7.73 16.23 14.60
CA PRO A 18 -8.06 16.00 16.01
C PRO A 18 -8.96 14.76 16.08
N ARG A 19 -8.64 13.83 16.99
CA ARG A 19 -9.35 12.54 17.21
C ARG A 19 -10.88 12.67 17.36
N ASN A 20 -11.38 13.90 17.48
CA ASN A 20 -12.79 14.24 17.68
C ASN A 20 -13.57 14.45 16.37
N HIS A 21 -12.94 14.43 15.21
CA HIS A 21 -13.56 14.76 13.92
C HIS A 21 -13.41 13.70 12.84
N TRP A 22 -13.24 12.44 13.22
CA TRP A 22 -13.22 11.36 12.25
C TRP A 22 -14.60 11.18 11.64
N PRO A 23 -14.78 11.33 10.31
CA PRO A 23 -16.02 10.98 9.67
C PRO A 23 -16.24 9.49 9.88
N THR A 24 -17.35 9.12 10.48
CA THR A 24 -17.71 7.72 10.79
C THR A 24 -17.81 6.81 9.56
N LYS A 25 -17.58 7.35 8.37
CA LYS A 25 -17.73 6.68 7.07
C LYS A 25 -16.45 6.57 6.24
N THR A 26 -15.34 7.18 6.65
CA THR A 26 -14.08 7.16 5.88
C THR A 26 -13.07 6.25 6.56
N PRO A 27 -12.38 5.35 5.82
CA PRO A 27 -11.34 4.51 6.41
C PRO A 27 -10.23 5.38 6.99
N PRO A 28 -9.69 5.01 8.16
CA PRO A 28 -8.56 5.70 8.77
C PRO A 28 -7.32 5.62 7.85
N SER A 29 -6.55 6.69 7.81
CA SER A 29 -5.37 6.81 6.95
C SER A 29 -4.31 5.71 7.11
N PHE A 30 -4.18 5.16 8.32
CA PHE A 30 -3.27 4.06 8.58
C PHE A 30 -3.72 2.71 7.96
N LEU A 31 -4.97 2.59 7.49
CA LEU A 31 -5.46 1.40 6.81
C LEU A 31 -4.85 1.22 5.41
N ILE A 32 -4.45 2.31 4.78
CA ILE A 32 -3.92 2.31 3.40
C ILE A 32 -2.39 2.47 3.40
N GLY A 33 -1.78 2.81 4.54
CA GLY A 33 -0.51 3.48 4.61
C GLY A 33 0.70 2.68 5.07
N THR A 34 0.97 1.46 4.63
CA THR A 34 2.30 0.85 4.86
C THR A 34 3.10 0.58 3.61
N LEU A 35 2.51 0.75 2.45
CA LEU A 35 3.25 0.65 1.20
C LEU A 35 3.38 2.03 0.60
N SER A 36 4.61 2.53 0.61
CA SER A 36 4.95 3.67 -0.20
C SER A 36 4.47 3.43 -1.63
N PRO A 37 3.90 4.43 -2.32
CA PRO A 37 3.63 4.35 -3.75
C PRO A 37 4.86 3.96 -4.58
N THR A 38 6.03 3.94 -3.98
CA THR A 38 7.30 3.51 -4.54
C THR A 38 7.54 1.99 -4.50
N THR A 39 6.66 1.20 -3.86
CA THR A 39 6.78 -0.26 -3.89
C THR A 39 6.63 -0.74 -5.34
N GLY A 40 7.66 -1.38 -5.86
CA GLY A 40 7.76 -1.76 -7.28
C GLY A 40 8.45 -0.70 -8.16
N LEU A 41 8.52 0.57 -7.75
CA LEU A 41 9.29 1.61 -8.43
C LEU A 41 10.73 1.70 -7.92
N ASP A 42 10.97 1.31 -6.66
CA ASP A 42 12.30 1.20 -6.08
C ASP A 42 12.62 -0.27 -5.79
N PRO A 43 13.42 -0.94 -6.64
CA PRO A 43 13.78 -2.34 -6.45
C PRO A 43 14.51 -2.62 -5.14
N ARG A 44 15.27 -1.65 -4.61
CA ARG A 44 16.00 -1.79 -3.35
C ARG A 44 15.04 -1.81 -2.16
N SER A 45 14.10 -0.89 -2.11
CA SER A 45 13.06 -0.86 -1.07
C SER A 45 12.19 -2.09 -1.12
N THR A 46 11.84 -2.55 -2.32
CA THR A 46 11.10 -3.79 -2.53
C THR A 46 11.87 -5.01 -2.00
N ALA A 47 13.15 -5.12 -2.36
CA ALA A 47 14.00 -6.23 -1.88
C ALA A 47 14.13 -6.21 -0.34
N ASN A 48 14.31 -5.03 0.26
CA ASN A 48 14.40 -4.87 1.71
C ASN A 48 13.11 -5.28 2.43
N LEU A 49 11.95 -5.02 1.84
CA LEU A 49 10.66 -5.44 2.40
C LEU A 49 10.56 -6.95 2.54
N PHE A 50 11.12 -7.70 1.59
CA PHE A 50 11.03 -9.17 1.54
C PHE A 50 12.24 -9.91 2.11
N LEU A 51 13.16 -9.23 2.83
CA LEU A 51 14.36 -9.86 3.40
C LEU A 51 14.05 -11.06 4.30
N ASP A 52 13.01 -10.93 5.14
CA ASP A 52 12.59 -11.96 6.09
C ASP A 52 11.40 -12.79 5.59
N ALA A 53 11.04 -12.65 4.31
CA ALA A 53 9.92 -13.36 3.72
C ALA A 53 10.27 -14.84 3.46
N THR A 54 9.27 -15.68 3.53
CA THR A 54 9.38 -17.12 3.24
C THR A 54 8.81 -17.42 1.85
N CYS A 55 9.56 -18.13 1.02
CA CYS A 55 9.03 -18.67 -0.23
C CYS A 55 8.07 -19.84 0.09
N ILE A 56 6.78 -19.64 -0.20
CA ILE A 56 5.75 -20.61 0.19
C ILE A 56 5.34 -21.56 -0.93
N LYS A 57 5.38 -21.13 -2.17
CA LYS A 57 5.02 -21.92 -3.36
C LYS A 57 5.38 -21.19 -4.66
N GLU A 58 5.10 -21.84 -5.76
CA GLU A 58 5.15 -21.30 -7.12
C GLU A 58 3.74 -21.12 -7.69
N LYS A 59 3.56 -20.16 -8.58
CA LYS A 59 2.29 -19.88 -9.26
C LYS A 59 2.56 -19.23 -10.62
N ILE A 60 1.72 -19.53 -11.59
CA ILE A 60 1.74 -18.83 -12.87
C ILE A 60 0.81 -17.62 -12.77
N ILE A 61 1.36 -16.43 -13.03
CA ILE A 61 0.65 -15.16 -13.10
C ILE A 61 0.83 -14.58 -14.50
N ASN A 62 -0.24 -14.34 -15.23
CA ASN A 62 -0.19 -13.80 -16.60
C ASN A 62 0.81 -14.53 -17.52
N ASN A 63 0.84 -15.87 -17.47
CA ASN A 63 1.78 -16.76 -18.18
C ASN A 63 3.26 -16.58 -17.76
N ILE A 64 3.54 -16.05 -16.59
CA ILE A 64 4.88 -15.92 -16.02
C ILE A 64 4.97 -16.84 -14.80
N ASP A 65 5.98 -17.71 -14.77
CA ASP A 65 6.27 -18.53 -13.60
C ASP A 65 6.85 -17.66 -12.50
N CYS A 66 6.21 -17.66 -11.33
CA CYS A 66 6.55 -16.80 -10.21
C CYS A 66 6.81 -17.61 -8.93
N PHE A 67 7.82 -17.21 -8.15
CA PHE A 67 7.91 -17.53 -6.74
C PHE A 67 6.97 -16.63 -5.93
N ILE A 68 6.30 -17.21 -4.92
CA ILE A 68 5.48 -16.45 -3.98
C ILE A 68 6.26 -16.33 -2.67
N LEU A 69 6.64 -15.10 -2.35
CA LEU A 69 7.22 -14.74 -1.06
C LEU A 69 6.11 -14.23 -0.14
N LYS A 70 6.03 -14.77 1.06
CA LYS A 70 5.08 -14.38 2.10
C LYS A 70 5.82 -13.76 3.27
N LEU A 71 5.36 -12.60 3.71
CA LEU A 71 5.80 -11.91 4.91
C LEU A 71 4.61 -11.73 5.86
N GLU A 72 4.76 -12.19 7.09
CA GLU A 72 3.81 -11.92 8.17
C GLU A 72 4.42 -10.95 9.16
N THR A 73 3.65 -9.99 9.62
CA THR A 73 4.12 -9.06 10.65
C THR A 73 4.47 -9.82 11.92
N ASN A 74 5.70 -9.65 12.38
CA ASN A 74 6.16 -10.25 13.63
C ASN A 74 5.24 -9.90 14.80
N PRO A 75 4.78 -10.86 15.61
CA PRO A 75 3.93 -10.62 16.78
C PRO A 75 4.46 -9.55 17.73
N VAL A 76 5.79 -9.46 17.91
CA VAL A 76 6.43 -8.44 18.75
C VAL A 76 6.24 -7.04 18.18
N ILE A 77 6.39 -6.87 16.87
CA ILE A 77 6.16 -5.58 16.20
C ILE A 77 4.68 -5.20 16.28
N ARG A 78 3.79 -6.16 16.06
CA ARG A 78 2.35 -5.97 16.16
C ARG A 78 1.91 -5.52 17.56
N GLU A 79 2.43 -6.14 18.60
CA GLU A 79 2.17 -5.75 20.00
C GLU A 79 2.73 -4.35 20.32
N ALA A 80 3.92 -4.02 19.80
CA ALA A 80 4.51 -2.69 19.95
C ALA A 80 3.71 -1.58 19.24
N GLN A 81 2.91 -1.92 18.22
CA GLN A 81 2.03 -1.01 17.50
C GLN A 81 0.61 -0.95 18.06
N ARG A 82 0.34 -1.73 19.10
CA ARG A 82 -0.95 -1.72 19.77
C ARG A 82 -1.17 -0.40 20.52
N GLU A 83 -2.32 0.20 20.32
CA GLU A 83 -2.78 1.37 21.08
C GLU A 83 -4.06 1.05 21.88
N PRO A 84 -4.44 1.88 22.88
CA PRO A 84 -5.62 1.62 23.69
C PRO A 84 -6.92 1.46 22.88
N ASN A 85 -7.00 2.09 21.72
CA ASN A 85 -8.20 2.14 20.89
C ASN A 85 -8.11 1.34 19.60
N TYR A 86 -6.94 0.75 19.25
CA TYR A 86 -6.83 -0.10 18.10
C TYR A 86 -5.78 -1.19 18.25
N GLU A 87 -6.00 -2.28 17.55
CA GLU A 87 -5.11 -3.44 17.48
C GLU A 87 -5.04 -3.98 16.07
N ILE A 88 -3.82 -4.30 15.60
CA ILE A 88 -3.61 -5.03 14.36
C ILE A 88 -3.76 -6.52 14.65
N ILE A 89 -4.87 -7.13 14.21
CA ILE A 89 -5.12 -8.56 14.41
C ILE A 89 -4.28 -9.37 13.43
N HIS A 90 -4.24 -8.93 12.18
CA HIS A 90 -3.58 -9.64 11.10
C HIS A 90 -2.97 -8.64 10.10
N ASN A 91 -1.78 -8.94 9.62
CA ASN A 91 -1.16 -8.26 8.49
C ASN A 91 -0.22 -9.23 7.77
N THR A 92 -0.52 -9.51 6.52
CA THR A 92 0.27 -10.41 5.67
C THR A 92 0.47 -9.78 4.30
N ILE A 93 1.67 -9.90 3.79
CA ILE A 93 2.09 -9.38 2.51
C ILE A 93 2.55 -10.56 1.65
N TRP A 94 2.20 -10.55 0.37
CA TRP A 94 2.69 -11.49 -0.63
C TRP A 94 3.32 -10.73 -1.80
N GLY A 95 4.50 -11.17 -2.21
CA GLY A 95 5.16 -10.71 -3.43
C GLY A 95 5.31 -11.87 -4.41
N TYR A 96 4.98 -11.63 -5.65
CA TYR A 96 5.07 -12.60 -6.75
C TYR A 96 6.21 -12.17 -7.66
N PHE A 97 7.29 -12.94 -7.67
CA PHE A 97 8.52 -12.63 -8.37
C PHE A 97 8.77 -13.58 -9.52
N CYS A 98 8.99 -13.06 -10.72
CA CYS A 98 9.33 -13.84 -11.89
C CYS A 98 10.58 -14.72 -11.61
N GLN A 99 10.49 -16.01 -11.87
CA GLN A 99 11.59 -16.96 -11.60
C GLN A 99 12.83 -16.70 -12.46
N ILE A 100 12.66 -16.11 -13.65
CA ILE A 100 13.77 -15.87 -14.59
C ILE A 100 14.42 -14.49 -14.34
N SER A 101 13.62 -13.45 -14.22
CA SER A 101 14.13 -12.06 -14.13
C SER A 101 14.29 -11.56 -12.70
N GLY A 102 13.65 -12.20 -11.72
CA GLY A 102 13.57 -11.71 -10.34
C GLY A 102 12.69 -10.47 -10.17
N LEU A 103 12.02 -9.99 -11.23
CA LEU A 103 11.16 -8.81 -11.16
C LEU A 103 9.84 -9.14 -10.46
N MET A 104 9.33 -8.21 -9.68
CA MET A 104 8.04 -8.33 -9.03
C MET A 104 6.92 -8.14 -10.06
N ILE A 105 6.05 -9.13 -10.19
CA ILE A 105 4.93 -9.12 -11.14
C ILE A 105 3.64 -8.66 -10.46
N GLN A 106 3.45 -9.08 -9.20
CA GLN A 106 2.26 -8.75 -8.43
C GLN A 106 2.65 -8.60 -6.96
N PHE A 107 1.90 -7.78 -6.27
CA PHE A 107 1.99 -7.53 -4.85
C PHE A 107 0.60 -7.62 -4.23
N GLU A 108 0.47 -8.26 -3.09
CA GLU A 108 -0.77 -8.31 -2.32
C GLU A 108 -0.49 -7.95 -0.86
N ASP A 109 -1.41 -7.23 -0.23
CA ASP A 109 -1.43 -6.94 1.21
C ASP A 109 -2.82 -7.25 1.76
N SER A 110 -2.87 -7.90 2.92
CA SER A 110 -4.12 -8.14 3.65
C SER A 110 -3.93 -7.77 5.11
N ARG A 111 -4.83 -6.94 5.62
CA ARG A 111 -4.78 -6.44 6.99
C ARG A 111 -6.15 -6.46 7.63
N LEU A 112 -6.18 -6.86 8.90
CA LEU A 112 -7.35 -6.78 9.77
C LEU A 112 -7.01 -5.98 11.02
N LEU A 113 -7.80 -4.94 11.28
CA LEU A 113 -7.70 -4.10 12.47
C LEU A 113 -8.98 -4.23 13.30
N SER A 114 -8.84 -4.25 14.61
CA SER A 114 -9.91 -3.97 15.55
C SER A 114 -9.76 -2.56 16.11
N MET A 115 -10.86 -1.84 16.20
CA MET A 115 -10.92 -0.48 16.78
C MET A 115 -12.08 -0.38 17.76
N ARG A 116 -11.83 0.28 18.89
CA ARG A 116 -12.89 0.64 19.84
C ARG A 116 -13.42 2.03 19.53
N THR A 117 -14.74 2.11 19.42
CA THR A 117 -15.46 3.38 19.28
C THR A 117 -15.57 4.09 20.64
N LYS A 118 -16.06 5.34 20.64
CA LYS A 118 -16.32 6.08 21.88
C LYS A 118 -17.36 5.43 22.79
N ASP A 119 -18.26 4.65 22.21
CA ASP A 119 -19.32 3.92 22.89
C ASP A 119 -18.87 2.51 23.31
N ASP A 120 -17.56 2.25 23.30
CA ASP A 120 -16.91 0.97 23.62
C ASP A 120 -17.35 -0.22 22.73
N ASN A 121 -17.95 0.06 21.59
CA ASN A 121 -18.27 -0.96 20.59
C ASN A 121 -17.02 -1.31 19.78
N GLU A 122 -16.84 -2.58 19.46
CA GLU A 122 -15.77 -3.06 18.62
C GLU A 122 -16.13 -3.00 17.14
N VAL A 123 -15.27 -2.41 16.33
CA VAL A 123 -15.41 -2.27 14.89
C VAL A 123 -14.17 -2.80 14.21
N PHE A 124 -14.37 -3.64 13.21
CA PHE A 124 -13.31 -4.25 12.42
C PHE A 124 -13.17 -3.55 11.08
N TRP A 125 -11.92 -3.41 10.66
CA TRP A 125 -11.54 -2.92 9.35
C TRP A 125 -10.66 -3.96 8.67
N GLU A 126 -11.18 -4.53 7.61
CA GLU A 126 -10.45 -5.47 6.75
C GLU A 126 -10.07 -4.74 5.47
N THR A 127 -8.79 -4.73 5.17
CA THR A 127 -8.24 -4.10 3.97
C THR A 127 -7.51 -5.15 3.17
N SER A 128 -7.78 -5.23 1.89
CA SER A 128 -6.96 -5.99 0.95
C SER A 128 -6.52 -5.09 -0.20
N MET A 129 -5.28 -5.26 -0.63
CA MET A 129 -4.71 -4.56 -1.76
C MET A 129 -4.04 -5.56 -2.69
N GLU A 130 -4.28 -5.40 -3.98
CA GLU A 130 -3.60 -6.10 -5.05
C GLU A 130 -3.02 -5.07 -6.02
N SER A 131 -1.74 -5.17 -6.31
CA SER A 131 -1.04 -4.33 -7.29
C SER A 131 -0.33 -5.20 -8.30
N VAL A 132 -0.56 -4.95 -9.58
CA VAL A 132 0.13 -5.60 -10.71
C VAL A 132 1.10 -4.62 -11.31
N MET A 133 2.35 -5.06 -11.54
CA MET A 133 3.44 -4.29 -12.13
C MET A 133 3.63 -4.71 -13.57
N GLU A 134 3.67 -3.73 -14.47
CA GLU A 134 3.74 -3.96 -15.92
C GLU A 134 4.77 -3.03 -16.57
N ASP A 135 5.09 -3.28 -17.84
CA ASP A 135 5.94 -2.44 -18.68
C ASP A 135 7.31 -2.12 -18.04
N TYR A 136 8.05 -3.16 -17.63
CA TYR A 136 9.40 -2.99 -17.11
C TYR A 136 10.36 -2.50 -18.17
N LYS A 137 11.05 -1.39 -17.91
CA LYS A 137 12.10 -0.83 -18.77
C LYS A 137 13.41 -0.72 -18.00
N TYR A 138 14.50 -0.91 -18.73
CA TYR A 138 15.83 -0.74 -18.19
C TYR A 138 16.22 0.75 -18.23
N VAL A 139 16.48 1.30 -17.04
CA VAL A 139 16.86 2.70 -16.85
C VAL A 139 18.12 2.73 -15.98
N ASP A 140 19.23 3.21 -16.51
CA ASP A 140 20.50 3.43 -15.80
C ASP A 140 20.97 2.28 -14.89
N GLY A 141 20.86 1.05 -15.37
CA GLY A 141 21.32 -0.13 -14.64
C GLY A 141 20.24 -0.87 -13.85
N VAL A 142 19.00 -0.37 -13.82
CA VAL A 142 17.89 -0.92 -13.04
C VAL A 142 16.66 -1.15 -13.91
N ASN A 143 15.91 -2.21 -13.64
CA ASN A 143 14.60 -2.41 -14.28
C ASN A 143 13.51 -1.75 -13.42
N ILE A 144 12.78 -0.80 -14.02
CA ILE A 144 11.71 -0.03 -13.39
C ILE A 144 10.39 -0.34 -14.09
N ALA A 145 9.34 -0.66 -13.33
CA ALA A 145 7.99 -0.78 -13.86
C ALA A 145 7.49 0.59 -14.33
N HIS A 146 6.95 0.67 -15.54
CA HIS A 146 6.40 1.89 -16.14
C HIS A 146 4.88 1.89 -16.23
N GLY A 147 4.24 0.82 -15.81
CA GLY A 147 2.79 0.72 -15.71
C GLY A 147 2.36 -0.22 -14.63
N GLY A 148 1.12 -0.10 -14.23
CA GLY A 148 0.51 -1.01 -13.29
C GLY A 148 -0.92 -0.63 -12.93
N ARG A 149 -1.54 -1.52 -12.16
CA ARG A 149 -2.90 -1.36 -11.64
C ARG A 149 -2.90 -1.75 -10.19
N THR A 150 -3.62 -0.99 -9.38
CA THR A 150 -3.82 -1.28 -7.96
C THR A 150 -5.31 -1.30 -7.67
N ARG A 151 -5.76 -2.36 -6.99
CA ARG A 151 -7.10 -2.47 -6.45
C ARG A 151 -7.01 -2.56 -4.94
N VAL A 152 -7.77 -1.73 -4.26
CA VAL A 152 -7.89 -1.73 -2.80
C VAL A 152 -9.34 -1.96 -2.42
N THR A 153 -9.59 -2.94 -1.57
CA THR A 153 -10.90 -3.19 -0.98
C THR A 153 -10.81 -2.94 0.52
N VAL A 154 -11.75 -2.17 1.04
CA VAL A 154 -11.86 -1.90 2.48
C VAL A 154 -13.25 -2.31 2.94
N PHE A 155 -13.31 -3.21 3.89
CA PHE A 155 -14.56 -3.67 4.50
C PHE A 155 -14.57 -3.32 5.98
N ARG A 156 -15.63 -2.59 6.39
CA ARG A 156 -15.86 -2.22 7.78
C ARG A 156 -17.10 -2.93 8.29
N TYR A 157 -16.99 -3.60 9.45
CA TYR A 157 -18.09 -4.30 10.10
C TYR A 157 -17.92 -4.26 11.63
N GLY A 158 -18.96 -4.60 12.37
CA GLY A 158 -18.91 -4.64 13.84
C GLY A 158 -20.30 -4.56 14.46
N GLU A 159 -20.37 -4.79 15.77
CA GLU A 159 -21.61 -4.68 16.51
C GLU A 159 -22.15 -3.25 16.47
N HIS A 160 -23.46 -3.11 16.27
CA HIS A 160 -24.16 -1.81 16.19
C HIS A 160 -23.63 -0.86 15.10
N SER A 161 -22.87 -1.39 14.13
CA SER A 161 -22.31 -0.62 13.01
C SER A 161 -22.88 -1.10 11.68
N ALA A 162 -23.28 -0.18 10.82
CA ALA A 162 -23.60 -0.54 9.44
C ALA A 162 -22.35 -1.04 8.72
N ASN A 163 -22.48 -2.14 7.98
CA ASN A 163 -21.43 -2.65 7.14
C ASN A 163 -21.19 -1.70 5.97
N HIS A 164 -19.94 -1.39 5.73
CA HIS A 164 -19.52 -0.57 4.59
C HIS A 164 -18.43 -1.28 3.80
N ASN A 165 -18.56 -1.24 2.49
CA ASN A 165 -17.57 -1.75 1.56
C ASN A 165 -17.15 -0.62 0.61
N TRP A 166 -15.84 -0.43 0.44
CA TRP A 166 -15.25 0.50 -0.53
C TRP A 166 -14.30 -0.29 -1.41
N GLU A 167 -14.36 -0.01 -2.68
CA GLU A 167 -13.40 -0.50 -3.66
C GLU A 167 -12.80 0.70 -4.40
N ILE A 168 -11.48 0.71 -4.50
CA ILE A 168 -10.71 1.74 -5.19
C ILE A 168 -9.85 1.02 -6.22
N GLU A 169 -9.97 1.41 -7.47
CA GLU A 169 -9.13 0.89 -8.56
C GLU A 169 -8.37 2.05 -9.19
N GLU A 170 -7.09 1.85 -9.40
CA GLU A 170 -6.20 2.81 -10.01
C GLU A 170 -5.34 2.14 -11.07
N SER A 171 -5.15 2.82 -12.18
CA SER A 171 -4.14 2.50 -13.19
C SER A 171 -3.16 3.66 -13.30
N TRP A 172 -1.87 3.34 -13.30
CA TRP A 172 -0.82 4.32 -13.40
C TRP A 172 0.14 4.01 -14.54
N LYS A 173 0.74 5.05 -15.07
CA LYS A 173 1.76 4.97 -16.11
C LYS A 173 2.84 5.99 -15.82
N ILE A 174 4.10 5.58 -16.01
CA ILE A 174 5.28 6.43 -15.91
C ILE A 174 5.79 6.64 -17.34
N ASP A 175 5.92 7.88 -17.74
CA ASP A 175 6.43 8.20 -19.08
C ASP A 175 7.95 8.24 -19.08
N GLU A 176 8.59 8.79 -18.03
CA GLU A 176 10.02 8.97 -17.92
C GLU A 176 10.50 8.80 -16.48
N VAL A 177 11.69 8.23 -16.31
CA VAL A 177 12.40 8.09 -15.02
C VAL A 177 13.84 8.51 -15.20
N ASP A 178 14.29 9.45 -14.39
CA ASP A 178 15.67 9.88 -14.30
C ASP A 178 16.22 9.70 -12.90
N PHE A 179 17.48 9.32 -12.79
CA PHE A 179 18.19 9.20 -11.51
C PHE A 179 19.25 10.30 -11.37
N ASN A 180 19.63 10.60 -10.13
CA ASN A 180 20.70 11.54 -9.80
C ASN A 180 20.52 12.93 -10.42
N VAL A 181 19.30 13.40 -10.55
CA VAL A 181 18.98 14.73 -11.10
C VAL A 181 19.46 15.82 -10.15
N TRP A 182 20.38 16.65 -10.62
CA TRP A 182 20.95 17.76 -9.85
C TRP A 182 20.01 18.97 -9.88
N GLY A 183 20.04 19.76 -8.79
CA GLY A 183 19.29 21.01 -8.70
C GLY A 183 17.85 20.87 -8.30
N LEU A 184 17.39 19.68 -7.90
CA LEU A 184 16.07 19.50 -7.32
C LEU A 184 15.97 20.23 -5.98
N SER A 185 14.88 20.97 -5.79
CA SER A 185 14.53 21.68 -4.56
C SER A 185 13.12 21.30 -4.12
N ALA A 186 12.71 21.70 -2.93
CA ALA A 186 11.37 21.41 -2.40
C ALA A 186 10.24 21.85 -3.34
N VAL A 187 10.44 22.88 -4.16
CA VAL A 187 9.46 23.37 -5.14
C VAL A 187 9.09 22.30 -6.18
N HIS A 188 10.02 21.42 -6.57
CA HIS A 188 9.78 20.36 -7.55
C HIS A 188 8.84 19.25 -7.01
N PHE A 189 8.69 19.17 -5.69
CA PHE A 189 7.84 18.21 -5.00
C PHE A 189 6.52 18.82 -4.50
N MET A 190 6.29 20.10 -4.78
CA MET A 190 5.04 20.75 -4.44
C MET A 190 3.94 20.37 -5.44
N PRO A 191 2.68 20.24 -4.98
CA PRO A 191 1.57 20.06 -5.89
C PRO A 191 1.47 21.23 -6.88
N PRO A 192 1.08 20.97 -8.14
CA PRO A 192 0.84 22.05 -9.10
C PRO A 192 -0.17 23.03 -8.51
N THR A 193 0.19 24.31 -8.47
CA THR A 193 -0.77 25.37 -8.13
C THR A 193 -1.80 25.46 -9.25
N ASP A 194 -3.10 25.43 -8.88
CA ASP A 194 -4.15 25.68 -9.85
C ASP A 194 -3.97 27.10 -10.38
N GLU A 195 -3.55 27.25 -11.62
CA GLU A 195 -3.68 28.50 -12.34
C GLU A 195 -5.17 28.80 -12.46
N LYS A 196 -5.57 29.95 -11.87
CA LYS A 196 -6.94 30.45 -11.93
C LYS A 196 -7.26 31.00 -13.32
#